data_34a5539d998992a7188ce056f4584b3f
#
_entry.id   34a5539d998992a7188ce056f4584b3f
#
_cell.length_a   1.000
_cell.length_b   1.000
_cell.length_c   1.000
_cell.angle_alpha   90.00
_cell.angle_beta   90.00
_cell.angle_gamma   90.00
#
_symmetry.space_group_name_H-M   'P 1'
#
loop_
_entity.id
_entity.type
_entity.pdbx_description
1 polymer ?
#
loop_
_entity_poly.entity_id
_entity_poly.type
_entity_poly.pdbx_seq_one_letter_code
_entity_poly.pdbx_strand_id
1 'polypeptide(L)'
;GDGLNLELTEGRLREEIQDTVSLVGDVQTTDATGVARYNFSSSSDVLISAEEGYENAFPNDHVNELDALQLMKKLLPGSNETMSQADMIASDFNRDGKVDTMDIKAILEYTVGLAGSKESEWALITDDDLTGNTTSNVDYDLDITLTNLTTDTQIDATTILIGDVNNSFV
;
A
#
# COMPACT_ATOMS: atom_id res chain seq x y z
N GLY A 1 -17.72 -19.54 22.72
CA GLY A 1 -16.67 -20.05 21.84
C GLY A 1 -15.61 -18.98 21.66
N ASP A 2 -14.42 -19.29 22.07
CA ASP A 2 -13.32 -18.36 22.05
C ASP A 2 -12.80 -18.25 20.60
N GLY A 3 -13.26 -17.23 19.87
CA GLY A 3 -12.74 -16.91 18.55
C GLY A 3 -11.34 -16.32 18.65
N LEU A 4 -10.51 -16.55 17.64
CA LEU A 4 -9.23 -15.87 17.50
C LEU A 4 -9.49 -14.41 17.10
N ASN A 5 -8.74 -13.49 17.69
CA ASN A 5 -8.82 -12.07 17.39
C ASN A 5 -7.58 -11.63 16.60
N LEU A 6 -7.80 -11.02 15.45
CA LEU A 6 -6.78 -10.35 14.66
C LEU A 6 -7.00 -8.85 14.77
N GLU A 7 -6.00 -8.16 15.26
CA GLU A 7 -5.99 -6.70 15.35
C GLU A 7 -4.97 -6.14 14.37
N LEU A 8 -5.45 -5.29 13.47
CA LEU A 8 -4.63 -4.54 12.54
C LEU A 8 -4.53 -3.10 13.02
N THR A 9 -3.30 -2.64 13.18
CA THR A 9 -3.01 -1.25 13.54
C THR A 9 -2.31 -0.58 12.39
N GLU A 10 -2.84 0.53 11.92
CA GLU A 10 -2.24 1.28 10.84
C GLU A 10 -1.22 2.28 11.38
N GLY A 11 0.03 2.21 10.91
CA GLY A 11 1.12 3.07 11.35
C GLY A 11 1.09 4.49 10.79
N ARG A 12 0.28 4.74 9.76
CA ARG A 12 -0.01 6.05 9.20
C ARG A 12 -1.50 6.32 9.25
N LEU A 13 -1.96 6.88 10.36
CA LEU A 13 -3.29 7.48 10.39
C LEU A 13 -3.30 8.72 9.52
N ARG A 14 -4.05 8.65 8.44
CA ARG A 14 -4.53 9.82 7.74
C ARG A 14 -5.78 10.26 8.49
N GLU A 15 -5.73 11.40 9.15
CA GLU A 15 -6.78 11.86 10.09
C GLU A 15 -8.19 11.99 9.48
N GLU A 16 -8.30 11.92 8.15
CA GLU A 16 -9.56 12.15 7.44
C GLU A 16 -10.05 10.95 6.61
N ILE A 17 -9.29 9.84 6.54
CA ILE A 17 -9.63 8.69 5.70
C ILE A 17 -9.73 7.44 6.55
N GLN A 18 -10.92 6.84 6.54
CA GLN A 18 -11.10 5.49 7.09
C GLN A 18 -10.65 4.48 6.03
N ASP A 19 -9.57 3.79 6.30
CA ASP A 19 -9.11 2.72 5.43
C ASP A 19 -9.94 1.46 5.65
N THR A 20 -10.35 0.86 4.55
CA THR A 20 -11.08 -0.41 4.58
C THR A 20 -10.11 -1.55 4.37
N VAL A 21 -10.10 -2.48 5.29
CA VAL A 21 -9.27 -3.68 5.23
C VAL A 21 -10.19 -4.87 5.02
N SER A 22 -9.93 -5.62 3.97
CA SER A 22 -10.75 -6.78 3.61
C SER A 22 -10.03 -8.07 3.99
N LEU A 23 -10.74 -8.90 4.72
CA LEU A 23 -10.41 -10.30 4.94
C LEU A 23 -11.30 -11.14 4.04
N VAL A 24 -10.85 -12.31 3.58
CA VAL A 24 -11.67 -13.16 2.71
C VAL A 24 -13.06 -13.37 3.33
N GLY A 25 -14.09 -12.73 2.74
CA GLY A 25 -15.47 -12.78 3.18
C GLY A 25 -15.84 -11.87 4.35
N ASP A 26 -14.91 -11.08 4.90
CA ASP A 26 -15.19 -10.11 5.97
C ASP A 26 -14.46 -8.79 5.70
N VAL A 27 -15.22 -7.71 5.66
CA VAL A 27 -14.69 -6.35 5.43
C VAL A 27 -14.82 -5.56 6.73
N GLN A 28 -13.71 -5.04 7.21
CA GLN A 28 -13.66 -4.19 8.40
C GLN A 28 -13.07 -2.83 8.04
N THR A 29 -13.62 -1.79 8.62
CA THR A 29 -13.10 -0.42 8.53
C THR A 29 -12.33 -0.12 9.80
N THR A 30 -11.17 0.52 9.66
CA THR A 30 -10.41 0.96 10.82
C THR A 30 -11.20 1.97 11.64
N ASP A 31 -11.08 1.87 12.96
CA ASP A 31 -11.66 2.85 13.87
C ASP A 31 -10.84 4.17 13.88
N ALA A 32 -11.25 5.12 14.72
CA ALA A 32 -10.57 6.41 14.85
C ALA A 32 -9.11 6.30 15.34
N THR A 33 -8.72 5.14 15.88
CA THR A 33 -7.34 4.85 16.31
C THR A 33 -6.55 4.07 15.24
N GLY A 34 -7.16 3.80 14.08
CA GLY A 34 -6.52 3.06 13.00
C GLY A 34 -6.50 1.54 13.20
N VAL A 35 -7.42 1.01 13.99
CA VAL A 35 -7.46 -0.42 14.31
C VAL A 35 -8.66 -1.08 13.66
N ALA A 36 -8.44 -2.16 12.93
CA ALA A 36 -9.46 -3.09 12.49
C ALA A 36 -9.33 -4.43 13.23
N ARG A 37 -10.45 -5.01 13.64
CA ARG A 37 -10.47 -6.25 14.41
C ARG A 37 -11.29 -7.32 13.70
N TYR A 38 -10.72 -8.51 13.67
CA TYR A 38 -11.36 -9.71 13.13
C TYR A 38 -11.39 -10.82 14.16
N ASN A 39 -12.48 -11.56 14.18
CA ASN A 39 -12.64 -12.71 15.06
C ASN A 39 -12.80 -13.99 14.23
N PHE A 40 -12.06 -15.01 14.58
CA PHE A 40 -12.10 -16.33 13.95
C PHE A 40 -12.50 -17.42 14.95
N SER A 41 -13.24 -18.40 14.48
CA SER A 41 -13.71 -19.52 15.32
C SER A 41 -12.75 -20.70 15.37
N SER A 42 -11.71 -20.72 14.52
CA SER A 42 -10.76 -21.81 14.42
C SER A 42 -9.46 -21.33 13.79
N SER A 43 -8.40 -22.14 13.84
CA SER A 43 -7.16 -21.87 13.13
C SER A 43 -7.42 -21.79 11.63
N SER A 44 -6.86 -20.79 10.97
CA SER A 44 -7.09 -20.52 9.56
C SER A 44 -5.87 -19.89 8.92
N ASP A 45 -5.78 -20.07 7.61
CA ASP A 45 -4.93 -19.22 6.78
C ASP A 45 -5.76 -17.99 6.40
N VAL A 46 -5.15 -16.82 6.48
CA VAL A 46 -5.83 -15.54 6.35
C VAL A 46 -5.08 -14.67 5.35
N LEU A 47 -5.81 -14.13 4.37
CA LEU A 47 -5.33 -13.12 3.45
C LEU A 47 -6.03 -11.79 3.77
N ILE A 48 -5.24 -10.75 4.01
CA ILE A 48 -5.74 -9.42 4.32
C ILE A 48 -5.27 -8.46 3.24
N SER A 49 -6.23 -7.76 2.64
CA SER A 49 -5.98 -6.76 1.59
C SER A 49 -6.50 -5.40 2.01
N ALA A 50 -5.86 -4.33 1.55
CA ALA A 50 -6.38 -2.98 1.68
C ALA A 50 -7.33 -2.69 0.52
N GLU A 51 -8.46 -2.08 0.82
CA GLU A 51 -9.37 -1.49 -0.14
C GLU A 51 -9.57 -0.03 0.22
N GLU A 52 -9.93 0.75 -0.75
CA GLU A 52 -10.25 2.14 -0.54
C GLU A 52 -11.56 2.28 0.23
N GLY A 53 -11.53 3.01 1.34
CA GLY A 53 -12.70 3.29 2.17
C GLY A 53 -13.57 4.45 1.68
N TYR A 54 -13.21 5.07 0.56
CA TYR A 54 -13.94 6.20 -0.02
C TYR A 54 -14.72 5.76 -1.25
N GLU A 55 -16.04 5.86 -1.19
CA GLU A 55 -16.94 5.52 -2.30
C GLU A 55 -16.73 6.33 -3.59
N ASN A 56 -15.87 7.36 -3.56
CA ASN A 56 -15.68 8.29 -4.67
C ASN A 56 -14.22 8.68 -4.98
N ALA A 57 -13.25 8.12 -4.29
CA ALA A 57 -11.86 8.41 -4.62
C ALA A 57 -11.35 7.40 -5.64
N PHE A 58 -11.26 7.81 -6.89
CA PHE A 58 -10.65 7.00 -7.93
C PHE A 58 -9.14 7.12 -7.81
N PRO A 59 -8.37 6.02 -7.83
CA PRO A 59 -6.91 6.06 -7.87
C PRO A 59 -6.38 7.00 -8.95
N ASN A 60 -7.09 7.13 -10.05
CA ASN A 60 -6.77 8.02 -11.19
C ASN A 60 -6.66 9.49 -10.81
N ASP A 61 -7.36 9.93 -9.76
CA ASP A 61 -7.29 11.33 -9.33
C ASP A 61 -6.00 11.63 -8.56
N HIS A 62 -5.35 10.59 -8.03
CA HIS A 62 -4.18 10.71 -7.17
C HIS A 62 -2.89 10.18 -7.80
N VAL A 63 -3.00 9.38 -8.85
CA VAL A 63 -1.86 8.92 -9.65
C VAL A 63 -1.95 9.55 -11.03
N ASN A 64 -1.09 10.53 -11.27
CA ASN A 64 -1.11 11.36 -12.48
C ASN A 64 0.30 11.79 -12.91
N GLU A 65 0.37 12.66 -13.87
CA GLU A 65 1.65 13.15 -14.42
C GLU A 65 2.53 13.88 -13.40
N LEU A 66 1.94 14.41 -12.31
CA LEU A 66 2.71 15.04 -11.24
C LEU A 66 3.54 14.01 -10.46
N ASP A 67 3.04 12.79 -10.34
CA ASP A 67 3.78 11.68 -9.73
C ASP A 67 4.98 11.29 -10.60
N ALA A 68 4.78 11.20 -11.91
CA ALA A 68 5.86 10.96 -12.85
C ALA A 68 6.92 12.05 -12.79
N LEU A 69 6.50 13.32 -12.71
CA LEU A 69 7.41 14.46 -12.56
C LEU A 69 8.17 14.41 -11.23
N GLN A 70 7.49 14.09 -10.14
CA GLN A 70 8.11 13.97 -8.83
C GLN A 70 9.15 12.84 -8.80
N LEU A 71 8.81 11.68 -9.38
CA LEU A 71 9.75 10.57 -9.48
C LEU A 71 10.96 10.92 -10.33
N MET A 72 10.75 11.62 -11.44
CA MET A 72 11.83 12.12 -12.29
C MET A 72 12.79 13.01 -11.49
N LYS A 73 12.28 13.94 -10.68
CA LYS A 73 13.08 14.81 -9.82
C LYS A 73 13.92 14.03 -8.81
N LYS A 74 13.30 13.02 -8.19
CA LYS A 74 13.97 12.16 -7.19
C LYS A 74 15.09 11.32 -7.80
N LEU A 75 14.95 10.91 -9.05
CA LEU A 75 15.93 10.07 -9.77
C LEU A 75 17.04 10.88 -10.48
N LEU A 76 16.94 12.19 -10.53
CA LEU A 76 18.00 13.03 -11.14
C LEU A 76 19.32 12.85 -10.41
N PRO A 77 20.44 12.69 -11.14
CA PRO A 77 21.75 12.69 -10.55
C PRO A 77 22.02 13.99 -9.76
N GLY A 78 22.47 13.85 -8.53
CA GLY A 78 22.71 15.01 -7.65
C GLY A 78 21.45 15.57 -6.99
N SER A 79 20.30 14.90 -7.12
CA SER A 79 19.10 15.27 -6.39
C SER A 79 19.35 15.24 -4.88
N ASN A 80 18.90 16.29 -4.18
CA ASN A 80 18.89 16.32 -2.72
C ASN A 80 17.62 15.70 -2.12
N GLU A 81 16.71 15.25 -2.96
CA GLU A 81 15.49 14.61 -2.51
C GLU A 81 15.77 13.18 -2.08
N THR A 82 15.40 12.87 -0.84
CA THR A 82 15.50 11.51 -0.31
C THR A 82 14.17 10.78 -0.48
N MET A 83 14.23 9.48 -0.65
CA MET A 83 13.06 8.62 -0.68
C MET A 83 12.95 7.85 0.63
N SER A 84 11.82 7.95 1.30
CA SER A 84 11.48 7.08 2.42
C SER A 84 11.22 5.66 1.94
N GLN A 85 11.15 4.70 2.86
CA GLN A 85 10.78 3.32 2.53
C GLN A 85 9.39 3.26 1.86
N ALA A 86 8.43 4.02 2.38
CA ALA A 86 7.10 4.12 1.79
C ALA A 86 7.13 4.76 0.39
N ASP A 87 7.97 5.77 0.18
CA ASP A 87 8.14 6.41 -1.13
C ASP A 87 8.70 5.44 -2.18
N MET A 88 9.65 4.59 -1.80
CA MET A 88 10.21 3.58 -2.71
C MET A 88 9.14 2.57 -3.14
N ILE A 89 8.33 2.10 -2.20
CA ILE A 89 7.23 1.17 -2.50
C ILE A 89 6.20 1.84 -3.41
N ALA A 90 5.76 3.06 -3.08
CA ALA A 90 4.83 3.81 -3.92
C ALA A 90 5.37 4.07 -5.32
N SER A 91 6.68 4.20 -5.46
CA SER A 91 7.35 4.54 -6.72
C SER A 91 7.63 3.35 -7.63
N ASP A 92 7.63 2.13 -7.12
CA ASP A 92 7.77 0.89 -7.92
C ASP A 92 6.44 0.56 -8.61
N PHE A 93 6.04 1.43 -9.52
CA PHE A 93 4.72 1.36 -10.16
C PHE A 93 4.57 0.15 -11.09
N ASN A 94 5.63 -0.22 -11.79
CA ASN A 94 5.61 -1.39 -12.66
C ASN A 94 5.78 -2.72 -11.91
N ARG A 95 6.09 -2.65 -10.61
CA ARG A 95 6.25 -3.79 -9.68
C ARG A 95 7.34 -4.76 -10.10
N ASP A 96 8.45 -4.24 -10.59
CA ASP A 96 9.60 -5.07 -10.96
C ASP A 96 10.67 -5.17 -9.84
N GLY A 97 10.42 -4.53 -8.70
CA GLY A 97 11.32 -4.51 -7.56
C GLY A 97 12.43 -3.47 -7.66
N LYS A 98 12.27 -2.48 -8.52
CA LYS A 98 13.21 -1.38 -8.69
C LYS A 98 12.47 -0.06 -8.80
N VAL A 99 13.15 1.01 -8.47
CA VAL A 99 12.66 2.37 -8.73
C VAL A 99 13.58 3.01 -9.75
N ASP A 100 13.11 3.12 -10.96
CA ASP A 100 13.88 3.67 -12.08
C ASP A 100 12.99 4.40 -13.10
N THR A 101 13.57 4.72 -14.25
CA THR A 101 12.85 5.44 -15.32
C THR A 101 11.72 4.64 -15.94
N MET A 102 11.71 3.32 -15.79
CA MET A 102 10.61 2.47 -16.26
C MET A 102 9.33 2.67 -15.47
N ASP A 103 9.45 3.07 -14.20
CA ASP A 103 8.30 3.46 -13.38
C ASP A 103 7.69 4.77 -13.86
N ILE A 104 8.52 5.75 -14.21
CA ILE A 104 8.06 7.00 -14.82
C ILE A 104 7.25 6.71 -16.08
N LYS A 105 7.78 5.85 -16.95
CA LYS A 105 7.10 5.43 -18.18
C LYS A 105 5.76 4.78 -17.85
N ALA A 106 5.75 3.85 -16.89
CA ALA A 106 4.54 3.12 -16.51
C ALA A 106 3.46 4.03 -15.93
N ILE A 107 3.83 5.02 -15.09
CA ILE A 107 2.89 6.02 -14.58
C ILE A 107 2.31 6.85 -15.74
N LEU A 108 3.13 7.31 -16.67
CA LEU A 108 2.65 8.09 -17.82
C LEU A 108 1.73 7.27 -18.72
N GLU A 109 2.04 6.02 -18.98
CA GLU A 109 1.18 5.11 -19.74
C GLU A 109 -0.20 4.94 -19.06
N TYR A 110 -0.20 4.80 -17.75
CA TYR A 110 -1.42 4.73 -16.95
C TYR A 110 -2.24 6.02 -17.06
N THR A 111 -1.60 7.19 -16.92
CA THR A 111 -2.31 8.49 -16.93
C THR A 111 -3.00 8.80 -18.26
N VAL A 112 -2.45 8.30 -19.37
CA VAL A 112 -3.06 8.48 -20.70
C VAL A 112 -4.01 7.33 -21.08
N GLY A 113 -4.21 6.37 -20.19
CA GLY A 113 -5.11 5.25 -20.44
C GLY A 113 -4.62 4.29 -21.52
N LEU A 114 -3.30 4.10 -21.65
CA LEU A 114 -2.75 3.21 -22.65
C LEU A 114 -3.18 1.76 -22.37
N ALA A 115 -3.65 1.08 -23.41
CA ALA A 115 -4.06 -0.31 -23.29
C ALA A 115 -2.89 -1.21 -22.82
N GLY A 116 -3.14 -2.02 -21.80
CA GLY A 116 -2.13 -2.90 -21.21
C GLY A 116 -1.19 -2.22 -20.22
N SER A 117 -1.42 -0.94 -19.89
CA SER A 117 -0.67 -0.25 -18.84
C SER A 117 -0.86 -0.93 -17.48
N LYS A 118 0.11 -0.75 -16.59
CA LYS A 118 -0.05 -1.10 -15.17
C LYS A 118 -1.14 -0.23 -14.55
N GLU A 119 -1.81 -0.76 -13.54
CA GLU A 119 -2.83 -0.04 -12.80
C GLU A 119 -2.34 0.31 -11.41
N SER A 120 -2.83 1.44 -10.89
CA SER A 120 -2.65 1.78 -9.50
C SER A 120 -3.50 0.88 -8.62
N GLU A 121 -2.93 0.47 -7.49
CA GLU A 121 -3.67 -0.30 -6.49
C GLU A 121 -3.19 0.02 -5.08
N TRP A 122 -4.04 -0.27 -4.11
CA TRP A 122 -3.70 -0.15 -2.71
C TRP A 122 -2.88 -1.35 -2.26
N ALA A 123 -1.84 -1.07 -1.47
CA ALA A 123 -1.03 -2.07 -0.81
C ALA A 123 -1.18 -1.93 0.71
N LEU A 124 -1.27 -3.06 1.40
CA LEU A 124 -1.22 -3.13 2.86
C LEU A 124 0.15 -3.65 3.26
N ILE A 125 1.02 -2.75 3.72
CA ILE A 125 2.44 -3.00 3.92
C ILE A 125 2.71 -3.18 5.41
N THR A 126 3.32 -4.30 5.79
CA THR A 126 3.77 -4.54 7.15
C THR A 126 4.95 -3.66 7.50
N ASP A 127 5.17 -3.40 8.78
CA ASP A 127 6.34 -2.63 9.24
C ASP A 127 7.66 -3.30 8.83
N ASP A 128 7.69 -4.63 8.74
CA ASP A 128 8.87 -5.36 8.27
C ASP A 128 9.21 -5.02 6.81
N ASP A 129 8.21 -4.90 5.94
CA ASP A 129 8.41 -4.56 4.52
C ASP A 129 8.78 -3.07 4.32
N LEU A 130 8.56 -2.23 5.34
CA LEU A 130 8.99 -0.83 5.34
C LEU A 130 10.46 -0.64 5.75
N THR A 131 11.27 -1.68 5.67
CA THR A 131 12.69 -1.64 6.01
C THR A 131 13.55 -2.29 4.93
N GLY A 132 14.78 -1.83 4.81
CA GLY A 132 15.78 -2.46 3.96
C GLY A 132 15.61 -2.26 2.46
N ASN A 133 14.61 -1.49 2.00
CA ASN A 133 14.45 -1.21 0.59
C ASN A 133 15.49 -0.19 0.09
N THR A 134 15.94 -0.42 -1.12
CA THR A 134 16.75 0.51 -1.90
C THR A 134 16.12 0.68 -3.27
N THR A 135 16.51 1.69 -4.04
CA THR A 135 15.97 1.90 -5.39
C THR A 135 16.29 0.76 -6.35
N SER A 136 17.33 -0.02 -6.08
CA SER A 136 17.71 -1.19 -6.89
C SER A 136 17.09 -2.50 -6.38
N ASN A 137 16.52 -2.50 -5.20
CA ASN A 137 15.88 -3.69 -4.60
C ASN A 137 14.76 -3.27 -3.66
N VAL A 138 13.56 -3.17 -4.22
CA VAL A 138 12.31 -2.93 -3.48
C VAL A 138 11.61 -4.27 -3.31
N ASP A 139 11.40 -4.68 -2.07
CA ASP A 139 10.80 -5.97 -1.73
C ASP A 139 9.63 -5.75 -0.77
N TYR A 140 8.45 -6.11 -1.20
CA TYR A 140 7.22 -5.98 -0.43
C TYR A 140 6.13 -6.90 -1.01
N ASP A 141 5.16 -7.22 -0.18
CA ASP A 141 3.92 -7.86 -0.59
C ASP A 141 2.78 -6.85 -0.56
N LEU A 142 1.87 -6.92 -1.54
CA LEU A 142 0.69 -6.05 -1.62
C LEU A 142 -0.32 -6.36 -0.52
N ASP A 143 -0.38 -7.62 -0.11
CA ASP A 143 -1.32 -8.14 0.87
C ASP A 143 -0.58 -8.83 2.01
N ILE A 144 -1.25 -8.98 3.15
CA ILE A 144 -0.72 -9.72 4.29
C ILE A 144 -1.30 -11.12 4.28
N THR A 145 -0.43 -12.13 4.27
CA THR A 145 -0.82 -13.54 4.40
C THR A 145 -0.36 -14.07 5.75
N LEU A 146 -1.30 -14.58 6.53
CA LEU A 146 -1.03 -15.27 7.78
C LEU A 146 -1.41 -16.73 7.63
N THR A 147 -0.48 -17.61 7.91
CA THR A 147 -0.69 -19.06 7.85
C THR A 147 -0.84 -19.63 9.24
N ASN A 148 -1.81 -20.53 9.39
CA ASN A 148 -2.02 -21.28 10.62
C ASN A 148 -2.17 -20.38 11.87
N LEU A 149 -3.06 -19.38 11.76
CA LEU A 149 -3.38 -18.47 12.85
C LEU A 149 -4.09 -19.22 13.98
N THR A 150 -3.43 -19.40 15.12
CA THR A 150 -3.92 -20.21 16.27
C THR A 150 -4.01 -19.40 17.57
N THR A 151 -3.49 -18.18 17.59
CA THR A 151 -3.48 -17.27 18.74
C THR A 151 -3.90 -15.88 18.32
N ASP A 152 -4.34 -15.09 19.30
CA ASP A 152 -4.58 -13.67 19.06
C ASP A 152 -3.31 -13.00 18.54
N THR A 153 -3.44 -12.25 17.46
CA THR A 153 -2.31 -11.66 16.76
C THR A 153 -2.59 -10.20 16.46
N GLN A 154 -1.60 -9.35 16.69
CA GLN A 154 -1.62 -7.95 16.29
C GLN A 154 -0.58 -7.74 15.18
N ILE A 155 -0.98 -7.01 14.13
CA ILE A 155 -0.11 -6.66 13.02
C ILE A 155 -0.17 -5.15 12.83
N ASP A 156 0.99 -4.52 12.80
CA ASP A 156 1.13 -3.13 12.42
C ASP A 156 1.41 -3.05 10.91
N ALA A 157 0.64 -2.24 10.21
CA ALA A 157 0.72 -2.10 8.77
C ALA A 157 0.41 -0.66 8.34
N THR A 158 0.79 -0.32 7.13
CA THR A 158 0.54 0.98 6.50
C THR A 158 -0.09 0.74 5.13
N THR A 159 -1.14 1.48 4.79
CA THR A 159 -1.68 1.48 3.44
C THR A 159 -0.90 2.44 2.56
N ILE A 160 -0.55 1.99 1.36
CA ILE A 160 0.18 2.77 0.37
C ILE A 160 -0.56 2.67 -0.97
N LEU A 161 -0.84 3.81 -1.59
CA LEU A 161 -1.33 3.83 -2.96
C LEU A 161 -0.14 3.75 -3.91
N ILE A 162 -0.03 2.65 -4.64
CA ILE A 162 1.06 2.45 -5.59
C ILE A 162 0.91 3.43 -6.75
N GLY A 163 1.93 4.23 -6.98
CA GLY A 163 1.97 5.29 -7.97
C GLY A 163 1.81 6.70 -7.41
N ASP A 164 1.31 6.86 -6.20
CA ASP A 164 1.18 8.17 -5.53
C ASP A 164 2.53 8.62 -4.95
N VAL A 165 3.44 8.99 -5.84
CA VAL A 165 4.82 9.36 -5.51
C VAL A 165 4.88 10.68 -4.74
N ASN A 166 4.00 11.62 -5.06
CA ASN A 166 3.95 12.94 -4.42
C ASN A 166 3.12 12.96 -3.14
N ASN A 167 2.54 11.82 -2.75
CA ASN A 167 1.69 11.65 -1.58
C ASN A 167 0.51 12.65 -1.57
N SER A 168 -0.14 12.77 -2.72
CA SER A 168 -1.29 13.68 -2.91
C SER A 168 -2.58 13.13 -2.34
N PHE A 169 -2.65 11.82 -2.13
CA PHE A 169 -3.76 11.20 -1.44
C PHE A 169 -3.64 11.46 0.07
N VAL A 170 -4.38 12.41 0.52
CA VAL A 170 -4.37 12.85 1.93
C VAL A 170 -5.76 12.69 2.52
#